data_c34449c39546fa2e10332d954421eebc
#
_entry.id   c34449c39546fa2e10332d954421eebc
#
_cell.length_a   1.000
_cell.length_b   1.000
_cell.length_c   1.000
_cell.angle_alpha   90.00
_cell.angle_beta   90.00
_cell.angle_gamma   90.00
#
_symmetry.space_group_name_H-M   'P 1'
#
loop_
_entity.id
_entity.type
_entity.pdbx_description
1 polymer ?
#
loop_
_entity_poly.entity_id
_entity_poly.type
_entity_poly.pdbx_seq_one_letter_code
_entity_poly.pdbx_strand_id
1 'polypeptide(L)'
;MSELVTDCPRCASTKITFDLLASTKVGQQHGWKDWYEAFCVCRNCHKSTIFVLSAVGMAEGAAIAKLGLEKITVAVNNFLRVERYITTRDRANTPPPDYLPENIRLAFEEGSMCLSVKCFNAAGTMFRLCVDHATTALIPDANSNGLNSAIRRSLGLRLQWLFENGYLPQALRDLSHAVKEDGNDGAHAGLLTEQDAEDLLDF
;
A
#
# COMPACT_ATOMS: atom_id res chain seq x y z
N MET A 1 -2.51 -34.18 8.80
CA MET A 1 -2.68 -32.88 8.12
C MET A 1 -2.94 -31.88 9.22
N SER A 2 -2.17 -30.83 9.28
CA SER A 2 -2.30 -29.82 10.32
C SER A 2 -3.50 -28.92 10.05
N GLU A 3 -4.14 -28.43 11.10
CA GLU A 3 -5.37 -27.65 11.02
C GLU A 3 -5.15 -26.23 11.56
N LEU A 4 -5.65 -25.23 10.84
CA LEU A 4 -5.67 -23.82 11.26
C LEU A 4 -7.13 -23.36 11.33
N VAL A 5 -7.52 -22.73 12.43
CA VAL A 5 -8.88 -22.19 12.61
C VAL A 5 -8.82 -20.66 12.56
N THR A 6 -9.51 -20.06 11.60
CA THR A 6 -9.58 -18.61 11.44
C THR A 6 -10.74 -18.22 10.53
N ASP A 7 -10.98 -16.92 10.36
CA ASP A 7 -11.97 -16.41 9.41
C ASP A 7 -11.47 -16.54 7.98
N CYS A 8 -12.36 -16.95 7.08
CA CYS A 8 -11.98 -17.15 5.68
C CYS A 8 -12.13 -15.85 4.87
N PRO A 9 -11.04 -15.30 4.29
CA PRO A 9 -11.13 -14.09 3.48
C PRO A 9 -11.77 -14.31 2.10
N ARG A 10 -12.01 -15.58 1.72
CA ARG A 10 -12.54 -15.93 0.40
C ARG A 10 -14.06 -16.18 0.40
N CYS A 11 -14.64 -16.58 1.54
CA CYS A 11 -16.07 -16.84 1.66
C CYS A 11 -16.72 -16.22 2.91
N ALA A 12 -15.94 -15.43 3.66
CA ALA A 12 -16.38 -14.75 4.88
C ALA A 12 -16.93 -15.65 6.00
N SER A 13 -16.75 -16.99 5.92
CA SER A 13 -17.09 -17.86 7.03
C SER A 13 -16.18 -17.59 8.22
N THR A 14 -16.76 -17.44 9.40
CA THR A 14 -16.03 -17.17 10.64
C THR A 14 -15.60 -18.46 11.33
N LYS A 15 -14.42 -18.45 11.96
CA LYS A 15 -13.85 -19.56 12.74
C LYS A 15 -13.92 -20.92 12.02
N ILE A 16 -13.65 -20.89 10.72
CA ILE A 16 -13.65 -22.11 9.89
C ILE A 16 -12.28 -22.79 9.92
N THR A 17 -12.29 -24.12 9.81
CA THR A 17 -11.06 -24.91 9.72
C THR A 17 -10.48 -24.88 8.31
N PHE A 18 -9.17 -24.67 8.25
CA PHE A 18 -8.35 -24.79 7.07
C PHE A 18 -7.42 -26.00 7.20
N ASP A 19 -7.23 -26.71 6.12
CA ASP A 19 -6.16 -27.69 5.97
C ASP A 19 -4.85 -26.97 5.62
N LEU A 20 -3.85 -27.04 6.50
CA LEU A 20 -2.51 -26.51 6.26
C LEU A 20 -1.72 -27.54 5.47
N LEU A 21 -1.34 -27.20 4.24
CA LEU A 21 -0.71 -28.11 3.29
C LEU A 21 0.80 -27.90 3.19
N ALA A 22 1.28 -26.67 3.34
CA ALA A 22 2.70 -26.33 3.27
C ALA A 22 2.98 -25.05 4.05
N SER A 23 4.20 -24.90 4.53
CA SER A 23 4.66 -23.70 5.20
C SER A 23 6.12 -23.39 4.93
N THR A 24 6.50 -22.13 5.06
CA THR A 24 7.88 -21.69 5.04
C THR A 24 8.15 -20.65 6.13
N LYS A 25 9.32 -20.71 6.74
CA LYS A 25 9.76 -19.66 7.66
C LYS A 25 10.25 -18.46 6.85
N VAL A 26 9.66 -17.29 7.07
CA VAL A 26 9.95 -16.07 6.31
C VAL A 26 10.72 -15.02 7.11
N GLY A 27 10.85 -15.21 8.43
CA GLY A 27 11.60 -14.27 9.26
C GLY A 27 11.62 -14.65 10.73
N GLN A 28 12.33 -13.83 11.50
CA GLN A 28 12.40 -13.94 12.96
C GLN A 28 12.49 -12.56 13.59
N GLN A 29 11.77 -12.32 14.66
CA GLN A 29 11.78 -11.09 15.45
C GLN A 29 12.26 -11.38 16.87
N HIS A 30 12.98 -10.44 17.49
CA HIS A 30 13.48 -10.55 18.85
C HIS A 30 14.30 -11.83 19.17
N GLY A 31 14.87 -12.46 18.14
CA GLY A 31 15.68 -13.68 18.29
C GLY A 31 14.89 -14.97 18.62
N TRP A 32 13.56 -14.90 18.76
CA TRP A 32 12.74 -16.07 19.10
C TRP A 32 11.40 -16.15 18.39
N LYS A 33 10.79 -15.02 18.03
CA LYS A 33 9.47 -14.97 17.40
C LYS A 33 9.60 -15.27 15.91
N ASP A 34 9.46 -16.52 15.54
CA ASP A 34 9.50 -16.95 14.15
C ASP A 34 8.21 -16.59 13.41
N TRP A 35 8.36 -16.18 12.16
CA TRP A 35 7.29 -15.87 11.24
C TRP A 35 7.24 -16.88 10.12
N TYR A 36 6.02 -17.30 9.76
CA TYR A 36 5.77 -18.30 8.75
C TYR A 36 4.73 -17.80 7.74
N GLU A 37 4.90 -18.20 6.49
CA GLU A 37 3.84 -18.19 5.50
C GLU A 37 3.32 -19.62 5.33
N ALA A 38 2.00 -19.80 5.45
CA ALA A 38 1.37 -21.09 5.41
C ALA A 38 0.29 -21.15 4.31
N PHE A 39 0.44 -22.08 3.38
CA PHE A 39 -0.55 -22.36 2.34
C PHE A 39 -1.66 -23.24 2.92
N CYS A 40 -2.87 -22.69 2.98
CA CYS A 40 -4.01 -23.32 3.61
C CYS A 40 -5.21 -23.37 2.67
N VAL A 41 -6.06 -24.41 2.80
CA VAL A 41 -7.29 -24.58 2.03
C VAL A 41 -8.48 -24.58 2.98
N CYS A 42 -9.45 -23.72 2.71
CA CYS A 42 -10.68 -23.60 3.50
C CYS A 42 -11.58 -24.82 3.34
N ARG A 43 -12.01 -25.46 4.42
CA ARG A 43 -12.91 -26.62 4.36
C ARG A 43 -14.33 -26.29 3.92
N ASN A 44 -14.74 -25.02 3.98
CA ASN A 44 -16.07 -24.62 3.52
C ASN A 44 -16.10 -24.31 2.02
N CYS A 45 -15.24 -23.41 1.53
CA CYS A 45 -15.28 -22.98 0.13
C CYS A 45 -14.23 -23.64 -0.78
N HIS A 46 -13.35 -24.46 -0.22
CA HIS A 46 -12.26 -25.17 -0.89
C HIS A 46 -11.26 -24.27 -1.64
N LYS A 47 -11.23 -22.97 -1.32
CA LYS A 47 -10.28 -22.02 -1.90
C LYS A 47 -9.05 -21.90 -1.03
N SER A 48 -7.88 -21.71 -1.69
CA SER A 48 -6.61 -21.52 -1.02
C SER A 48 -6.42 -20.09 -0.51
N THR A 49 -5.63 -19.97 0.55
CA THR A 49 -5.17 -18.70 1.13
C THR A 49 -3.79 -18.92 1.73
N ILE A 50 -2.91 -17.94 1.60
CA ILE A 50 -1.64 -17.93 2.33
C ILE A 50 -1.82 -17.04 3.56
N PHE A 51 -1.66 -17.63 4.74
CA PHE A 51 -1.68 -16.93 6.01
C PHE A 51 -0.27 -16.63 6.50
N VAL A 52 -0.09 -15.46 7.09
CA VAL A 52 1.12 -15.07 7.83
C VAL A 52 0.88 -15.38 9.30
N LEU A 53 1.72 -16.22 9.85
CA LEU A 53 1.61 -16.75 11.21
C LEU A 53 2.86 -16.36 12.02
N SER A 54 2.70 -16.12 13.32
CA SER A 54 3.82 -15.87 14.22
C SER A 54 3.75 -16.71 15.48
N ALA A 55 4.90 -17.11 16.04
CA ALA A 55 4.95 -17.86 17.29
C ALA A 55 4.31 -17.07 18.45
N VAL A 56 3.48 -17.76 19.25
CA VAL A 56 2.82 -17.13 20.41
C VAL A 56 3.74 -17.02 21.62
N GLY A 57 4.78 -17.87 21.70
CA GLY A 57 5.77 -17.88 22.75
C GLY A 57 7.07 -18.58 22.33
N MET A 58 8.11 -18.46 23.16
CA MET A 58 9.43 -19.08 22.88
C MET A 58 9.38 -20.60 22.86
N ALA A 59 8.62 -21.21 23.78
CA ALA A 59 8.50 -22.67 23.87
C ALA A 59 7.76 -23.24 22.66
N GLU A 60 6.66 -22.60 22.26
CA GLU A 60 5.85 -22.94 21.10
C GLU A 60 6.64 -22.77 19.80
N GLY A 61 7.41 -21.70 19.68
CA GLY A 61 8.32 -21.47 18.53
C GLY A 61 9.38 -22.54 18.42
N ALA A 62 10.01 -22.91 19.53
CA ALA A 62 11.00 -24.00 19.56
C ALA A 62 10.39 -25.36 19.22
N ALA A 63 9.17 -25.64 19.67
CA ALA A 63 8.46 -26.88 19.32
C ALA A 63 8.19 -26.96 17.82
N ILE A 64 7.74 -25.88 17.19
CA ILE A 64 7.50 -25.83 15.73
C ILE A 64 8.79 -25.96 14.94
N ALA A 65 9.86 -25.27 15.36
CA ALA A 65 11.15 -25.37 14.69
C ALA A 65 11.70 -26.80 14.66
N LYS A 66 11.35 -27.59 15.68
CA LYS A 66 11.77 -29.01 15.78
C LYS A 66 10.85 -29.97 15.00
N LEU A 67 9.54 -29.76 15.02
CA LEU A 67 8.55 -30.69 14.46
C LEU A 67 8.17 -30.38 13.01
N GLY A 68 8.18 -29.10 12.63
CA GLY A 68 7.58 -28.59 11.39
C GLY A 68 6.07 -28.43 11.52
N LEU A 69 5.53 -27.39 10.89
CA LEU A 69 4.10 -27.03 10.96
C LEU A 69 3.18 -28.14 10.40
N GLU A 70 3.60 -28.81 9.34
CA GLU A 70 2.83 -29.83 8.64
C GLU A 70 2.64 -31.11 9.47
N LYS A 71 3.44 -31.30 10.51
CA LYS A 71 3.42 -32.47 11.38
C LYS A 71 2.66 -32.29 12.69
N ILE A 72 2.10 -31.11 12.91
CA ILE A 72 1.30 -30.81 14.10
C ILE A 72 -0.03 -31.53 13.98
N THR A 73 -0.38 -32.35 14.97
CA THR A 73 -1.64 -33.15 14.99
C THR A 73 -2.80 -32.48 15.71
N VAL A 74 -2.55 -31.31 16.30
CA VAL A 74 -3.55 -30.46 16.96
C VAL A 74 -3.67 -29.14 16.20
N ALA A 75 -4.64 -28.29 16.57
CA ALA A 75 -4.79 -26.99 15.94
C ALA A 75 -3.51 -26.16 16.05
N VAL A 76 -3.02 -25.67 14.93
CA VAL A 76 -1.81 -24.83 14.83
C VAL A 76 -1.94 -23.55 15.68
N ASN A 77 -3.19 -23.11 15.90
CA ASN A 77 -3.51 -21.97 16.78
C ASN A 77 -2.99 -22.09 18.23
N ASN A 78 -2.70 -23.30 18.69
CA ASN A 78 -2.11 -23.51 20.02
C ASN A 78 -0.63 -23.04 20.09
N PHE A 79 0.03 -22.92 18.96
CA PHE A 79 1.44 -22.56 18.84
C PHE A 79 1.67 -21.24 18.11
N LEU A 80 0.78 -20.92 17.15
CA LEU A 80 0.91 -19.76 16.29
C LEU A 80 -0.34 -18.88 16.32
N ARG A 81 -0.12 -17.58 16.22
CA ARG A 81 -1.16 -16.58 15.96
C ARG A 81 -1.26 -16.32 14.47
N VAL A 82 -2.48 -16.20 13.97
CA VAL A 82 -2.76 -15.65 12.65
C VAL A 82 -2.63 -14.14 12.73
N GLU A 83 -1.64 -13.57 12.05
CA GLU A 83 -1.43 -12.13 12.01
C GLU A 83 -2.23 -11.48 10.88
N ARG A 84 -2.15 -12.07 9.69
CA ARG A 84 -2.85 -11.63 8.47
C ARG A 84 -2.82 -12.72 7.40
N TYR A 85 -3.39 -12.44 6.26
CA TYR A 85 -3.25 -13.23 5.05
C TYR A 85 -2.61 -12.38 3.93
N ILE A 86 -1.95 -13.04 2.98
CA ILE A 86 -1.32 -12.38 1.83
C ILE A 86 -2.42 -11.85 0.89
N THR A 87 -2.27 -10.58 0.51
CA THR A 87 -3.19 -9.87 -0.38
C THR A 87 -2.43 -9.18 -1.51
N THR A 88 -3.13 -8.43 -2.36
CA THR A 88 -2.50 -7.53 -3.33
C THR A 88 -1.65 -6.43 -2.67
N ARG A 89 -1.89 -6.12 -1.39
CA ARG A 89 -1.08 -5.16 -0.61
C ARG A 89 0.34 -5.66 -0.30
N ASP A 90 0.60 -6.94 -0.49
CA ASP A 90 1.94 -7.54 -0.33
C ASP A 90 2.79 -7.45 -1.62
N ARG A 91 2.26 -6.85 -2.69
CA ARG A 91 3.05 -6.55 -3.87
C ARG A 91 4.10 -5.48 -3.56
N ALA A 92 5.24 -5.63 -4.19
CA ALA A 92 6.25 -4.57 -4.17
C ALA A 92 5.66 -3.29 -4.78
N ASN A 93 5.83 -2.19 -4.11
CA ASN A 93 5.42 -0.86 -4.53
C ASN A 93 6.60 0.12 -4.33
N THR A 94 6.52 1.27 -4.95
CA THR A 94 7.54 2.31 -4.78
C THR A 94 7.42 2.88 -3.37
N PRO A 95 8.49 2.87 -2.55
CA PRO A 95 8.47 3.47 -1.23
C PRO A 95 8.38 5.00 -1.34
N PRO A 96 7.74 5.67 -0.37
CA PRO A 96 7.70 7.12 -0.35
C PRO A 96 9.11 7.70 -0.16
N PRO A 97 9.42 8.87 -0.73
CA PRO A 97 10.63 9.61 -0.41
C PRO A 97 10.77 9.86 1.10
N ASP A 98 12.02 9.93 1.58
CA ASP A 98 12.30 10.26 2.98
C ASP A 98 11.80 11.67 3.36
N TYR A 99 11.44 11.84 4.63
CA TYR A 99 11.06 13.13 5.24
C TYR A 99 9.78 13.78 4.70
N LEU A 100 8.92 13.05 4.01
CA LEU A 100 7.62 13.59 3.59
C LEU A 100 6.73 13.90 4.82
N PRO A 101 5.98 15.01 4.78
CA PRO A 101 4.88 15.24 5.72
C PRO A 101 3.89 14.07 5.71
N GLU A 102 3.31 13.76 6.88
CA GLU A 102 2.47 12.58 7.08
C GLU A 102 1.30 12.47 6.10
N ASN A 103 0.62 13.59 5.81
CA ASN A 103 -0.50 13.63 4.86
C ASN A 103 -0.07 13.31 3.42
N ILE A 104 1.14 13.75 3.01
CA ILE A 104 1.69 13.44 1.69
C ILE A 104 2.16 11.99 1.65
N ARG A 105 2.85 11.53 2.70
CA ARG A 105 3.33 10.16 2.82
C ARG A 105 2.19 9.14 2.69
N LEU A 106 1.08 9.36 3.39
CA LEU A 106 -0.09 8.47 3.35
C LEU A 106 -0.73 8.44 1.95
N ALA A 107 -0.88 9.59 1.29
CA ALA A 107 -1.41 9.65 -0.07
C ALA A 107 -0.46 8.98 -1.08
N PHE A 108 0.86 9.16 -0.92
CA PHE A 108 1.87 8.52 -1.76
C PHE A 108 1.83 6.99 -1.63
N GLU A 109 1.79 6.46 -0.41
CA GLU A 109 1.71 5.02 -0.15
C GLU A 109 0.44 4.40 -0.75
N GLU A 110 -0.70 5.10 -0.64
CA GLU A 110 -1.95 4.65 -1.26
C GLU A 110 -1.86 4.68 -2.79
N GLY A 111 -1.31 5.74 -3.39
CA GLY A 111 -1.08 5.86 -4.83
C GLY A 111 -0.15 4.77 -5.37
N SER A 112 0.98 4.56 -4.72
CA SER A 112 1.95 3.53 -5.07
C SER A 112 1.36 2.11 -4.99
N MET A 113 0.53 1.85 -3.97
CA MET A 113 -0.20 0.60 -3.87
C MET A 113 -1.21 0.43 -5.01
N CYS A 114 -1.99 1.46 -5.34
CA CYS A 114 -2.92 1.44 -6.46
C CYS A 114 -2.20 1.19 -7.79
N LEU A 115 -1.06 1.81 -8.02
CA LEU A 115 -0.22 1.60 -9.20
C LEU A 115 0.24 0.14 -9.30
N SER A 116 0.74 -0.43 -8.19
CA SER A 116 1.22 -1.82 -8.15
C SER A 116 0.16 -2.86 -8.52
N VAL A 117 -1.12 -2.56 -8.31
CA VAL A 117 -2.27 -3.42 -8.65
C VAL A 117 -2.99 -2.97 -9.92
N LYS A 118 -2.40 -2.04 -10.69
CA LYS A 118 -2.91 -1.53 -11.96
C LYS A 118 -4.24 -0.76 -11.86
N CYS A 119 -4.47 -0.10 -10.73
CA CYS A 119 -5.58 0.83 -10.53
C CYS A 119 -5.14 2.27 -10.87
N PHE A 120 -4.84 2.54 -12.13
CA PHE A 120 -4.16 3.75 -12.60
C PHE A 120 -4.89 5.04 -12.27
N ASN A 121 -6.22 5.10 -12.43
CA ASN A 121 -7.01 6.28 -12.07
C ASN A 121 -6.92 6.62 -10.57
N ALA A 122 -6.98 5.61 -9.70
CA ALA A 122 -6.82 5.80 -8.27
C ALA A 122 -5.39 6.23 -7.91
N ALA A 123 -4.38 5.60 -8.53
CA ALA A 123 -2.98 5.97 -8.36
C ALA A 123 -2.74 7.44 -8.74
N GLY A 124 -3.14 7.85 -9.94
CA GLY A 124 -2.99 9.22 -10.42
C GLY A 124 -3.73 10.24 -9.54
N THR A 125 -4.91 9.89 -9.03
CA THR A 125 -5.64 10.75 -8.08
C THR A 125 -4.83 10.96 -6.78
N MET A 126 -4.22 9.91 -6.24
CA MET A 126 -3.42 10.01 -5.02
C MET A 126 -2.11 10.79 -5.23
N PHE A 127 -1.41 10.57 -6.34
CA PHE A 127 -0.19 11.33 -6.67
C PHE A 127 -0.51 12.81 -6.91
N ARG A 128 -1.62 13.10 -7.61
CA ARG A 128 -2.09 14.48 -7.75
C ARG A 128 -2.41 15.13 -6.41
N LEU A 129 -2.97 14.39 -5.44
CA LEU A 129 -3.21 14.88 -4.08
C LEU A 129 -1.88 15.18 -3.35
N CYS A 130 -0.83 14.38 -3.56
CA CYS A 130 0.51 14.67 -3.04
C CYS A 130 1.02 16.02 -3.55
N VAL A 131 0.92 16.25 -4.87
CA VAL A 131 1.34 17.52 -5.50
C VAL A 131 0.48 18.69 -4.98
N ASP A 132 -0.82 18.49 -4.80
CA ASP A 132 -1.73 19.51 -4.26
C ASP A 132 -1.32 19.93 -2.84
N HIS A 133 -1.05 18.98 -1.97
CA HIS A 133 -0.60 19.25 -0.60
C HIS A 133 0.79 19.93 -0.58
N ALA A 134 1.76 19.40 -1.33
CA ALA A 134 3.10 19.95 -1.40
C ALA A 134 3.09 21.39 -1.91
N THR A 135 2.37 21.65 -3.01
CA THR A 135 2.29 22.99 -3.61
C THR A 135 1.49 23.98 -2.76
N THR A 136 0.49 23.51 -2.01
CA THR A 136 -0.22 24.37 -1.04
C THR A 136 0.70 24.87 0.07
N ALA A 137 1.62 24.04 0.54
CA ALA A 137 2.57 24.41 1.58
C ALA A 137 3.64 25.43 1.10
N LEU A 138 3.85 25.54 -0.22
CA LEU A 138 4.80 26.51 -0.81
C LEU A 138 4.23 27.92 -0.99
N ILE A 139 2.91 28.09 -0.88
CA ILE A 139 2.27 29.40 -1.08
C ILE A 139 2.43 30.26 0.16
N PRO A 140 2.91 31.52 0.01
CA PRO A 140 2.98 32.45 1.12
C PRO A 140 1.58 32.85 1.64
N ASP A 141 1.49 33.15 2.94
CA ASP A 141 0.23 33.57 3.57
C ASP A 141 -0.30 34.89 3.00
N ALA A 142 0.59 35.84 2.75
CA ALA A 142 0.25 37.14 2.20
C ALA A 142 -0.06 37.07 0.69
N ASN A 143 -1.09 37.78 0.25
CA ASN A 143 -1.37 37.93 -1.17
C ASN A 143 -0.37 38.91 -1.80
N SER A 144 0.59 38.37 -2.56
CA SER A 144 1.62 39.12 -3.29
C SER A 144 1.70 38.59 -4.73
N ASN A 145 2.26 39.38 -5.63
CA ASN A 145 2.49 38.96 -7.03
C ASN A 145 1.27 38.39 -7.74
N GLY A 146 0.08 38.98 -7.53
CA GLY A 146 -1.15 38.51 -8.15
C GLY A 146 -1.76 37.27 -7.52
N LEU A 147 -1.21 36.75 -6.43
CA LEU A 147 -1.78 35.63 -5.70
C LEU A 147 -3.19 35.97 -5.17
N ASN A 148 -4.16 35.10 -5.48
CA ASN A 148 -5.55 35.28 -5.11
C ASN A 148 -6.22 33.96 -4.72
N SER A 149 -7.48 34.03 -4.31
CA SER A 149 -8.22 32.85 -3.86
C SER A 149 -8.45 31.78 -4.94
N ALA A 150 -8.49 32.13 -6.22
CA ALA A 150 -8.61 31.17 -7.32
C ALA A 150 -7.29 30.38 -7.48
N ILE A 151 -6.15 31.07 -7.47
CA ILE A 151 -4.82 30.43 -7.53
C ILE A 151 -4.62 29.49 -6.34
N ARG A 152 -5.00 29.92 -5.14
CA ARG A 152 -4.87 29.09 -3.93
C ARG A 152 -5.67 27.80 -4.00
N ARG A 153 -6.85 27.79 -4.64
CA ARG A 153 -7.76 26.62 -4.71
C ARG A 153 -7.51 25.72 -5.91
N SER A 154 -6.98 26.23 -7.00
CA SER A 154 -6.78 25.47 -8.24
C SER A 154 -5.33 25.00 -8.35
N LEU A 155 -5.09 23.68 -8.36
CA LEU A 155 -3.76 23.11 -8.53
C LEU A 155 -3.07 23.60 -9.81
N GLY A 156 -3.78 23.62 -10.95
CA GLY A 156 -3.22 24.07 -12.22
C GLY A 156 -2.80 25.55 -12.21
N LEU A 157 -3.65 26.45 -11.66
CA LEU A 157 -3.30 27.87 -11.53
C LEU A 157 -2.17 28.10 -10.51
N ARG A 158 -2.15 27.28 -9.44
CA ARG A 158 -1.12 27.34 -8.39
C ARG A 158 0.24 26.91 -8.92
N LEU A 159 0.32 25.81 -9.66
CA LEU A 159 1.56 25.37 -10.31
C LEU A 159 2.09 26.45 -11.25
N GLN A 160 1.25 27.01 -12.09
CA GLN A 160 1.64 28.08 -12.99
C GLN A 160 2.23 29.26 -12.22
N TRP A 161 1.54 29.76 -11.19
CA TRP A 161 1.98 30.86 -10.36
C TRP A 161 3.32 30.56 -9.65
N LEU A 162 3.50 29.33 -9.11
CA LEU A 162 4.73 28.91 -8.45
C LEU A 162 5.95 28.91 -9.40
N PHE A 163 5.76 28.45 -10.64
CA PHE A 163 6.82 28.52 -11.67
C PHE A 163 7.14 29.95 -12.08
N GLU A 164 6.13 30.79 -12.31
CA GLU A 164 6.31 32.19 -12.72
C GLU A 164 7.00 33.03 -11.64
N ASN A 165 6.81 32.69 -10.38
CA ASN A 165 7.41 33.38 -9.23
C ASN A 165 8.67 32.70 -8.67
N GLY A 166 9.19 31.65 -9.32
CA GLY A 166 10.46 31.02 -8.98
C GLY A 166 10.44 30.13 -7.73
N TYR A 167 9.27 29.72 -7.26
CA TYR A 167 9.12 28.77 -6.14
C TYR A 167 9.41 27.33 -6.55
N LEU A 168 9.24 27.01 -7.84
CA LEU A 168 9.56 25.71 -8.40
C LEU A 168 10.64 25.82 -9.47
N PRO A 169 11.59 24.86 -9.52
CA PRO A 169 12.63 24.79 -10.57
C PRO A 169 12.00 24.65 -11.96
N GLN A 170 12.48 25.40 -12.94
CA GLN A 170 11.96 25.32 -14.32
C GLN A 170 12.08 23.93 -14.95
N ALA A 171 13.04 23.12 -14.50
CA ALA A 171 13.22 21.74 -14.95
C ALA A 171 12.00 20.84 -14.69
N LEU A 172 11.15 21.18 -13.70
CA LEU A 172 9.92 20.46 -13.39
C LEU A 172 8.73 20.93 -14.23
N ARG A 173 8.89 21.93 -15.10
CA ARG A 173 7.76 22.54 -15.84
C ARG A 173 7.10 21.54 -16.79
N ASP A 174 7.89 20.74 -17.47
CA ASP A 174 7.38 19.75 -18.44
C ASP A 174 6.58 18.66 -17.74
N LEU A 175 7.05 18.15 -16.59
CA LEU A 175 6.32 17.22 -15.74
C LEU A 175 5.01 17.83 -15.20
N SER A 176 4.98 19.15 -14.94
CA SER A 176 3.75 19.82 -14.49
C SER A 176 2.63 19.85 -15.54
N HIS A 177 2.94 19.64 -16.82
CA HIS A 177 1.93 19.50 -17.88
C HIS A 177 1.12 18.21 -17.69
N ALA A 178 1.77 17.07 -17.37
CA ALA A 178 1.09 15.82 -17.04
C ALA A 178 0.08 16.01 -15.90
N VAL A 179 0.47 16.74 -14.83
CA VAL A 179 -0.45 17.05 -13.70
C VAL A 179 -1.66 17.88 -14.12
N LYS A 180 -1.51 18.77 -15.13
CA LYS A 180 -2.59 19.65 -15.60
C LYS A 180 -3.55 18.96 -16.57
N GLU A 181 -3.01 18.29 -17.58
CA GLU A 181 -3.79 17.71 -18.68
C GLU A 181 -4.45 16.41 -18.24
N ASP A 182 -3.69 15.47 -17.71
CA ASP A 182 -4.19 14.15 -17.27
C ASP A 182 -5.05 14.25 -16.02
N GLY A 183 -4.74 15.20 -15.14
CA GLY A 183 -5.52 15.44 -13.92
C GLY A 183 -6.90 16.07 -14.14
N ASN A 184 -7.13 16.83 -15.22
CA ASN A 184 -8.44 17.40 -15.56
C ASN A 184 -9.26 16.46 -16.46
N ASP A 185 -8.64 15.93 -17.51
CA ASP A 185 -9.33 15.08 -18.48
C ASP A 185 -9.42 13.62 -18.00
N GLY A 186 -8.40 13.08 -17.34
CA GLY A 186 -8.42 11.74 -16.78
C GLY A 186 -9.38 11.59 -15.60
N ALA A 187 -9.50 12.60 -14.73
CA ALA A 187 -10.49 12.60 -13.65
C ALA A 187 -11.93 12.71 -14.16
N HIS A 188 -12.15 13.33 -15.32
CA HIS A 188 -13.46 13.44 -15.95
C HIS A 188 -13.75 12.32 -16.96
N ALA A 189 -12.75 11.81 -17.66
CA ALA A 189 -12.88 10.73 -18.65
C ALA A 189 -12.59 9.31 -18.09
N GLY A 190 -11.95 9.21 -16.92
CA GLY A 190 -11.69 7.93 -16.23
C GLY A 190 -10.71 7.00 -16.94
N LEU A 191 -9.74 7.52 -17.69
CA LEU A 191 -8.90 6.73 -18.59
C LEU A 191 -7.39 7.03 -18.46
N LEU A 192 -6.86 7.08 -17.22
CA LEU A 192 -5.41 7.14 -17.04
C LEU A 192 -4.77 5.81 -17.43
N THR A 193 -3.69 5.90 -18.21
CA THR A 193 -2.84 4.75 -18.56
C THR A 193 -1.80 4.50 -17.45
N GLU A 194 -1.06 3.39 -17.55
CA GLU A 194 0.07 3.10 -16.67
C GLU A 194 1.10 4.23 -16.72
N GLN A 195 1.44 4.69 -17.92
CA GLN A 195 2.41 5.77 -18.12
C GLN A 195 1.96 7.09 -17.49
N ASP A 196 0.69 7.49 -17.67
CA ASP A 196 0.16 8.72 -17.06
C ASP A 196 0.28 8.69 -15.52
N ALA A 197 0.05 7.54 -14.90
CA ALA A 197 0.17 7.37 -13.46
C ALA A 197 1.64 7.34 -12.99
N GLU A 198 2.56 6.79 -13.78
CA GLU A 198 4.00 6.83 -13.55
C GLU A 198 4.57 8.25 -13.69
N ASP A 199 4.15 9.00 -14.70
CA ASP A 199 4.56 10.39 -14.90
C ASP A 199 4.13 11.28 -13.71
N LEU A 200 2.96 10.99 -13.11
CA LEU A 200 2.50 11.66 -11.89
C LEU A 200 3.27 11.24 -10.62
N LEU A 201 3.77 10.00 -10.57
CA LEU A 201 4.63 9.51 -9.49
C LEU A 201 6.01 10.17 -9.54
N ASP A 202 6.55 10.38 -10.73
CA ASP A 202 7.90 10.94 -10.95
C ASP A 202 7.96 12.46 -10.72
N PHE A 203 6.81 13.15 -10.72
CA PHE A 203 6.71 14.59 -10.43
C PHE A 203 6.87 14.90 -8.93
#